data_183661691a9c5c1b47e032f9f2bb4fd8
#
_entry.id   183661691a9c5c1b47e032f9f2bb4fd8
#
_cell.length_a   1.000
_cell.length_b   1.000
_cell.length_c   1.000
_cell.angle_alpha   90.00
_cell.angle_beta   90.00
_cell.angle_gamma   90.00
#
_symmetry.space_group_name_H-M   'P 1'
#
loop_
_entity.id
_entity.type
_entity.pdbx_description
1 polymer ?
#
loop_
_entity_poly.entity_id
_entity_poly.type
_entity_poly.pdbx_seq_one_letter_code
_entity_poly.pdbx_strand_id
1 'polypeptide(L)'
;MKRTGLSKPKIKLRKCEVCGEDYVKQRMGQRCHVQCAYKLVIQDRKKQQSKDARKAKAEFNQRSWWLSAKNKGSTAYWLHKYVRERDRLNRIICISCDGAKPDNQFHAGHYRSVGAAPELRLEPSNIFRQCSQCNTKKSGNQAEFRIRLVKLIGLEAVEE
;
A
#
# COMPACT_ATOMS: atom_id res chain seq x y z
N MET A 1 -39.36 -49.35 -51.11
CA MET A 1 -38.29 -48.52 -50.50
C MET A 1 -38.89 -47.72 -49.34
N LYS A 2 -38.56 -48.06 -48.08
CA LYS A 2 -39.02 -47.34 -46.89
C LYS A 2 -38.13 -46.10 -46.74
N ARG A 3 -38.73 -44.86 -46.81
CA ARG A 3 -38.01 -43.62 -46.51
C ARG A 3 -37.74 -43.60 -45.00
N THR A 4 -36.48 -43.72 -44.63
CA THR A 4 -36.04 -43.50 -43.24
C THR A 4 -36.24 -42.04 -42.92
N GLY A 5 -37.25 -41.74 -42.08
CA GLY A 5 -37.49 -40.37 -41.59
C GLY A 5 -36.32 -39.87 -40.79
N LEU A 6 -35.64 -38.81 -41.27
CA LEU A 6 -34.64 -38.08 -40.52
C LEU A 6 -35.28 -37.58 -39.19
N SER A 7 -34.79 -38.11 -38.05
CA SER A 7 -35.21 -37.64 -36.73
C SER A 7 -34.82 -36.15 -36.60
N LYS A 8 -35.76 -35.29 -36.23
CA LYS A 8 -35.49 -33.87 -36.00
C LYS A 8 -34.40 -33.72 -34.92
N PRO A 9 -33.40 -32.87 -35.11
CA PRO A 9 -32.37 -32.68 -34.15
C PRO A 9 -32.98 -32.19 -32.84
N LYS A 10 -32.62 -32.84 -31.72
CA LYS A 10 -33.04 -32.42 -30.37
C LYS A 10 -32.44 -31.05 -30.01
N ILE A 11 -33.27 -30.01 -29.92
CA ILE A 11 -32.87 -28.66 -29.52
C ILE A 11 -32.43 -28.71 -28.05
N LYS A 12 -31.15 -28.41 -27.78
CA LYS A 12 -30.61 -28.39 -26.41
C LYS A 12 -30.80 -27.00 -25.80
N LEU A 13 -31.70 -26.90 -24.81
CA LEU A 13 -31.91 -25.67 -24.05
C LEU A 13 -30.75 -25.42 -23.05
N ARG A 14 -30.44 -24.16 -22.81
CA ARG A 14 -29.47 -23.67 -21.82
C ARG A 14 -30.14 -22.62 -20.93
N LYS A 15 -29.75 -22.59 -19.66
CA LYS A 15 -30.21 -21.53 -18.74
C LYS A 15 -29.42 -20.23 -18.94
N CYS A 16 -30.14 -19.14 -19.03
CA CYS A 16 -29.55 -17.81 -19.11
C CYS A 16 -28.91 -17.41 -17.78
N GLU A 17 -27.65 -17.00 -17.80
CA GLU A 17 -26.91 -16.59 -16.59
C GLU A 17 -27.43 -15.28 -15.96
N VAL A 18 -28.30 -14.54 -16.66
CA VAL A 18 -28.84 -13.25 -16.19
C VAL A 18 -30.26 -13.38 -15.63
N CYS A 19 -31.19 -14.04 -16.35
CA CYS A 19 -32.59 -14.14 -15.94
C CYS A 19 -33.00 -15.55 -15.47
N GLY A 20 -32.13 -16.55 -15.64
CA GLY A 20 -32.41 -17.94 -15.25
C GLY A 20 -33.32 -18.72 -16.19
N GLU A 21 -33.95 -18.07 -17.17
CA GLU A 21 -34.87 -18.69 -18.15
C GLU A 21 -34.11 -19.52 -19.18
N ASP A 22 -34.80 -20.52 -19.75
CA ASP A 22 -34.23 -21.38 -20.78
C ASP A 22 -34.15 -20.67 -22.13
N TYR A 23 -33.08 -20.88 -22.88
CA TYR A 23 -32.91 -20.36 -24.23
C TYR A 23 -32.19 -21.34 -25.16
N VAL A 24 -32.41 -21.16 -26.45
CA VAL A 24 -31.67 -21.91 -27.49
C VAL A 24 -30.38 -21.17 -27.82
N LYS A 25 -29.26 -21.85 -27.65
CA LYS A 25 -27.94 -21.30 -27.97
C LYS A 25 -27.78 -21.15 -29.49
N GLN A 26 -27.59 -19.92 -29.95
CA GLN A 26 -27.43 -19.60 -31.40
C GLN A 26 -25.96 -19.45 -31.82
N ARG A 27 -25.03 -19.14 -30.86
CA ARG A 27 -23.62 -18.88 -31.14
C ARG A 27 -22.73 -19.59 -30.13
N MET A 28 -21.53 -19.95 -30.57
CA MET A 28 -20.51 -20.49 -29.66
C MET A 28 -20.13 -19.43 -28.61
N GLY A 29 -19.99 -19.82 -27.33
CA GLY A 29 -19.70 -18.88 -26.24
C GLY A 29 -20.91 -18.11 -25.69
N GLN A 30 -22.12 -18.23 -26.29
CA GLN A 30 -23.30 -17.54 -25.79
C GLN A 30 -23.70 -18.06 -24.40
N ARG A 31 -23.82 -17.14 -23.43
CA ARG A 31 -24.13 -17.41 -22.01
C ARG A 31 -25.51 -16.91 -21.58
N CYS A 32 -26.21 -16.14 -22.42
CA CYS A 32 -27.51 -15.53 -22.11
C CYS A 32 -28.33 -15.26 -23.36
N HIS A 33 -29.60 -14.87 -23.16
CA HIS A 33 -30.41 -14.29 -24.22
C HIS A 33 -29.75 -13.04 -24.82
N VAL A 34 -30.03 -12.74 -26.09
CA VAL A 34 -29.51 -11.53 -26.76
C VAL A 34 -29.89 -10.27 -25.99
N GLN A 35 -31.13 -10.17 -25.53
CA GLN A 35 -31.64 -9.05 -24.74
C GLN A 35 -30.95 -8.91 -23.35
N CYS A 36 -30.38 -10.00 -22.81
CA CYS A 36 -29.67 -10.00 -21.54
C CYS A 36 -28.18 -9.70 -21.70
N ALA A 37 -27.65 -9.67 -22.92
CA ALA A 37 -26.22 -9.54 -23.18
C ALA A 37 -25.59 -8.28 -22.53
N TYR A 38 -26.27 -7.16 -22.61
CA TYR A 38 -25.80 -5.91 -21.99
C TYR A 38 -25.64 -6.03 -20.46
N LYS A 39 -26.63 -6.64 -19.79
CA LYS A 39 -26.57 -6.87 -18.34
C LYS A 39 -25.41 -7.80 -17.97
N LEU A 40 -25.17 -8.83 -18.78
CA LEU A 40 -24.06 -9.76 -18.58
C LEU A 40 -22.70 -9.04 -18.69
N VAL A 41 -22.51 -8.19 -19.70
CA VAL A 41 -21.29 -7.40 -19.86
C VAL A 41 -21.05 -6.49 -18.64
N ILE A 42 -22.10 -5.83 -18.13
CA ILE A 42 -21.97 -5.01 -16.91
C ILE A 42 -21.57 -5.85 -15.69
N GLN A 43 -22.19 -7.02 -15.52
CA GLN A 43 -21.86 -7.92 -14.41
C GLN A 43 -20.43 -8.41 -14.48
N ASP A 44 -19.96 -8.82 -15.65
CA ASP A 44 -18.57 -9.28 -15.86
C ASP A 44 -17.57 -8.15 -15.62
N ARG A 45 -17.87 -6.93 -16.09
CA ARG A 45 -17.04 -5.73 -15.81
C ARG A 45 -16.94 -5.44 -14.32
N LYS A 46 -18.07 -5.48 -13.59
CA LYS A 46 -18.06 -5.29 -12.13
C LYS A 46 -17.24 -6.36 -11.40
N LYS A 47 -17.37 -7.63 -11.82
CA LYS A 47 -16.56 -8.73 -11.27
C LYS A 47 -15.06 -8.51 -11.52
N GLN A 48 -14.70 -8.07 -12.73
CA GLN A 48 -13.30 -7.80 -13.06
C GLN A 48 -12.75 -6.62 -12.24
N GLN A 49 -13.48 -5.50 -12.18
CA GLN A 49 -13.09 -4.34 -11.36
C GLN A 49 -12.88 -4.72 -9.88
N SER A 50 -13.76 -5.57 -9.34
CA SER A 50 -13.62 -6.07 -7.95
C SER A 50 -12.35 -6.91 -7.77
N LYS A 51 -12.00 -7.77 -8.74
CA LYS A 51 -10.76 -8.57 -8.70
C LYS A 51 -9.52 -7.66 -8.77
N ASP A 52 -9.54 -6.69 -9.68
CA ASP A 52 -8.42 -5.75 -9.86
C ASP A 52 -8.22 -4.89 -8.62
N ALA A 53 -9.31 -4.39 -8.02
CA ALA A 53 -9.26 -3.65 -6.75
C ALA A 53 -8.71 -4.50 -5.59
N ARG A 54 -9.09 -5.78 -5.50
CA ARG A 54 -8.53 -6.70 -4.48
C ARG A 54 -7.05 -6.94 -4.68
N LYS A 55 -6.60 -7.12 -5.94
CA LYS A 55 -5.20 -7.31 -6.28
C LYS A 55 -4.38 -6.05 -5.92
N ALA A 56 -4.84 -4.88 -6.35
CA ALA A 56 -4.19 -3.60 -6.04
C ALA A 56 -4.09 -3.37 -4.52
N LYS A 57 -5.15 -3.69 -3.76
CA LYS A 57 -5.14 -3.61 -2.29
C LYS A 57 -4.13 -4.57 -1.66
N ALA A 58 -4.01 -5.80 -2.17
CA ALA A 58 -3.04 -6.77 -1.67
C ALA A 58 -1.60 -6.31 -1.94
N GLU A 59 -1.31 -5.79 -3.13
CA GLU A 59 0.00 -5.23 -3.50
C GLU A 59 0.34 -4.01 -2.63
N PHE A 60 -0.61 -3.10 -2.43
CA PHE A 60 -0.44 -1.96 -1.52
C PHE A 60 -0.15 -2.40 -0.09
N ASN A 61 -0.89 -3.38 0.45
CA ASN A 61 -0.67 -3.89 1.81
C ASN A 61 0.71 -4.55 1.94
N GLN A 62 1.14 -5.32 0.95
CA GLN A 62 2.46 -5.95 0.93
C GLN A 62 3.56 -4.88 0.93
N ARG A 63 3.45 -3.86 0.08
CA ARG A 63 4.39 -2.74 0.03
C ARG A 63 4.41 -1.94 1.32
N SER A 64 3.23 -1.64 1.90
CA SER A 64 3.11 -0.89 3.14
C SER A 64 3.70 -1.64 4.34
N TRP A 65 3.70 -2.99 4.32
CA TRP A 65 4.30 -3.79 5.37
C TRP A 65 5.81 -3.52 5.50
N TRP A 66 6.54 -3.51 4.38
CA TRP A 66 7.98 -3.22 4.36
C TRP A 66 8.32 -1.79 4.81
N LEU A 67 7.40 -0.88 4.61
CA LEU A 67 7.56 0.53 4.95
C LEU A 67 7.08 0.88 6.37
N SER A 68 6.53 -0.05 7.12
CA SER A 68 6.01 0.21 8.47
C SER A 68 7.03 -0.19 9.54
N ALA A 69 7.49 0.79 10.31
CA ALA A 69 8.40 0.56 11.44
C ALA A 69 7.78 -0.27 12.58
N LYS A 70 6.46 -0.47 12.59
CA LYS A 70 5.77 -1.34 13.56
C LYS A 70 5.94 -2.83 13.25
N ASN A 71 6.24 -3.17 12.02
CA ASN A 71 6.39 -4.57 11.59
C ASN A 71 7.84 -5.02 11.83
N LYS A 72 8.05 -5.86 12.82
CA LYS A 72 9.36 -6.48 13.09
C LYS A 72 9.84 -7.23 11.82
N GLY A 73 11.07 -6.94 11.39
CA GLY A 73 11.63 -7.51 10.16
C GLY A 73 11.45 -6.64 8.92
N SER A 74 10.63 -5.59 8.94
CA SER A 74 10.53 -4.63 7.82
C SER A 74 11.79 -3.78 7.68
N THR A 75 12.04 -3.24 6.48
CA THR A 75 13.14 -2.31 6.22
C THR A 75 13.08 -1.10 7.15
N ALA A 76 11.90 -0.50 7.31
CA ALA A 76 11.72 0.65 8.20
C ALA A 76 12.00 0.31 9.67
N TYR A 77 11.61 -0.88 10.13
CA TYR A 77 11.91 -1.32 11.50
C TYR A 77 13.42 -1.37 11.77
N TRP A 78 14.18 -2.02 10.89
CA TRP A 78 15.62 -2.15 11.05
C TRP A 78 16.34 -0.82 10.87
N LEU A 79 15.93 0.02 9.91
CA LEU A 79 16.46 1.35 9.74
C LEU A 79 16.26 2.22 10.98
N HIS A 80 15.06 2.22 11.56
CA HIS A 80 14.80 2.98 12.79
C HIS A 80 15.60 2.48 13.98
N LYS A 81 15.84 1.17 14.06
CA LYS A 81 16.73 0.59 15.09
C LYS A 81 18.17 1.03 14.87
N TYR A 82 18.66 0.93 13.63
CA TYR A 82 19.99 1.37 13.25
C TYR A 82 20.22 2.85 13.58
N VAL A 83 19.33 3.73 13.15
CA VAL A 83 19.44 5.19 13.39
C VAL A 83 19.53 5.50 14.88
N ARG A 84 18.67 4.91 15.70
CA ARG A 84 18.73 5.16 17.15
C ARG A 84 20.05 4.72 17.75
N GLU A 85 20.62 3.61 17.29
CA GLU A 85 21.91 3.12 17.78
C GLU A 85 23.08 3.92 17.20
N ARG A 86 23.08 4.26 15.91
CA ARG A 86 24.06 5.16 15.27
C ARG A 86 24.19 6.47 16.06
N ASP A 87 23.07 7.10 16.34
CA ASP A 87 23.04 8.40 17.00
C ASP A 87 23.43 8.28 18.49
N ARG A 88 23.07 7.18 19.15
CA ARG A 88 23.53 6.89 20.51
C ARG A 88 25.04 6.78 20.59
N LEU A 89 25.65 6.06 19.65
CA LEU A 89 27.12 5.93 19.55
C LEU A 89 27.80 7.26 19.23
N ASN A 90 27.17 8.10 18.43
CA ASN A 90 27.64 9.45 18.09
C ASN A 90 27.29 10.51 19.18
N ARG A 91 26.84 10.07 20.35
CA ARG A 91 26.47 10.92 21.49
C ARG A 91 25.36 11.95 21.20
N ILE A 92 24.56 11.71 20.19
CA ILE A 92 23.34 12.49 19.92
C ILE A 92 22.24 12.00 20.88
N ILE A 93 21.97 12.77 21.93
CA ILE A 93 20.92 12.44 22.91
C ILE A 93 19.56 12.59 22.23
N CYS A 94 19.24 13.79 21.76
CA CYS A 94 18.04 14.09 20.96
C CYS A 94 18.40 15.17 19.96
N ILE A 95 18.11 14.95 18.68
CA ILE A 95 18.44 15.93 17.64
C ILE A 95 17.73 17.29 17.84
N SER A 96 16.61 17.34 18.55
CA SER A 96 15.81 18.56 18.73
C SER A 96 15.89 19.14 20.16
N CYS A 97 16.59 18.49 21.11
CA CYS A 97 16.80 19.05 22.47
C CYS A 97 17.87 18.26 23.19
N ASP A 98 18.41 18.82 24.30
CA ASP A 98 19.42 18.16 25.14
C ASP A 98 18.83 17.33 26.28
N GLY A 99 17.50 17.13 26.28
CA GLY A 99 16.82 16.43 27.36
C GLY A 99 17.16 14.95 27.40
N ALA A 100 17.82 14.53 28.49
CA ALA A 100 18.06 13.13 28.78
C ALA A 100 16.72 12.42 29.07
N LYS A 101 16.54 11.24 28.49
CA LYS A 101 15.39 10.36 28.69
C LYS A 101 15.87 8.92 28.75
N PRO A 102 15.10 8.00 29.37
CA PRO A 102 15.36 6.57 29.24
C PRO A 102 15.36 6.12 27.75
N ASP A 103 16.19 5.14 27.41
CA ASP A 103 16.39 4.71 26.01
C ASP A 103 15.08 4.27 25.29
N ASN A 104 14.13 3.71 26.02
CA ASN A 104 12.83 3.33 25.48
C ASN A 104 11.94 4.50 25.08
N GLN A 105 12.31 5.74 25.43
CA GLN A 105 11.59 6.97 25.08
C GLN A 105 12.17 7.69 23.85
N PHE A 106 13.11 7.05 23.13
CA PHE A 106 13.64 7.62 21.90
C PHE A 106 13.05 6.94 20.66
N HIS A 107 12.67 7.78 19.72
CA HIS A 107 12.15 7.42 18.40
C HIS A 107 13.17 7.74 17.31
N ALA A 108 13.00 7.17 16.15
CA ALA A 108 13.61 7.64 14.91
C ALA A 108 12.68 8.70 14.31
N GLY A 109 13.03 9.97 14.49
CA GLY A 109 12.26 11.11 14.00
C GLY A 109 12.73 11.52 12.61
N HIS A 110 11.80 11.82 11.71
CA HIS A 110 12.08 12.32 10.37
C HIS A 110 12.14 13.84 10.38
N TYR A 111 13.18 14.41 9.75
CA TYR A 111 13.25 15.86 9.54
C TYR A 111 12.16 16.30 8.56
N ARG A 112 12.18 15.82 7.33
CA ARG A 112 11.03 15.94 6.42
C ARG A 112 10.07 14.77 6.68
N SER A 113 8.84 15.09 7.06
CA SER A 113 7.87 14.06 7.44
C SER A 113 7.56 13.11 6.28
N VAL A 114 7.22 11.87 6.59
CA VAL A 114 6.84 10.88 5.57
C VAL A 114 5.65 11.31 4.70
N GLY A 115 4.77 12.16 5.23
CA GLY A 115 3.65 12.70 4.46
C GLY A 115 4.05 13.81 3.50
N ALA A 116 5.06 14.63 3.86
CA ALA A 116 5.55 15.72 3.03
C ALA A 116 6.58 15.27 1.99
N ALA A 117 7.42 14.28 2.33
CA ALA A 117 8.48 13.75 1.48
C ALA A 117 8.54 12.20 1.61
N PRO A 118 7.61 11.47 0.97
CA PRO A 118 7.55 10.02 1.07
C PRO A 118 8.78 9.31 0.49
N GLU A 119 9.49 9.92 -0.44
CA GLU A 119 10.75 9.46 -1.01
C GLU A 119 11.89 9.41 0.02
N LEU A 120 11.90 10.32 0.99
CA LEU A 120 12.89 10.38 2.08
C LEU A 120 12.55 9.48 3.28
N ARG A 121 11.50 8.68 3.16
CA ARG A 121 11.03 7.82 4.25
C ARG A 121 12.09 6.86 4.79
N LEU A 122 12.92 6.33 3.92
CA LEU A 122 13.97 5.37 4.26
C LEU A 122 15.38 5.97 4.11
N GLU A 123 15.48 7.28 3.97
CA GLU A 123 16.75 7.99 3.85
C GLU A 123 17.39 8.21 5.24
N PRO A 124 18.56 7.61 5.53
CA PRO A 124 19.20 7.74 6.84
C PRO A 124 19.60 9.15 7.22
N SER A 125 19.89 10.02 6.24
CA SER A 125 20.23 11.43 6.44
C SER A 125 19.02 12.29 6.83
N ASN A 126 17.81 11.81 6.56
CA ASN A 126 16.54 12.44 6.97
C ASN A 126 16.04 11.96 8.35
N ILE A 127 16.70 10.96 8.97
CA ILE A 127 16.17 10.30 10.17
C ILE A 127 17.18 10.35 11.30
N PHE A 128 16.78 10.86 12.47
CA PHE A 128 17.64 11.00 13.63
C PHE A 128 16.95 10.59 14.94
N ARG A 129 17.79 10.25 15.94
CA ARG A 129 17.30 9.94 17.28
C ARG A 129 16.63 11.16 17.90
N GLN A 130 15.37 11.03 18.28
CA GLN A 130 14.56 12.11 18.84
C GLN A 130 13.75 11.60 20.02
N CYS A 131 13.69 12.36 21.12
CA CYS A 131 12.88 11.95 22.27
C CYS A 131 11.39 12.02 21.94
N SER A 132 10.60 11.19 22.63
CA SER A 132 9.15 11.09 22.43
C SER A 132 8.42 12.43 22.57
N GLN A 133 8.91 13.29 23.46
CA GLN A 133 8.33 14.62 23.65
C GLN A 133 8.52 15.51 22.41
N CYS A 134 9.73 15.57 21.85
CA CYS A 134 9.99 16.34 20.63
C CYS A 134 9.29 15.73 19.42
N ASN A 135 9.44 14.41 19.24
CA ASN A 135 8.91 13.72 18.06
C ASN A 135 7.39 13.71 18.00
N THR A 136 6.73 13.45 19.14
CA THR A 136 5.27 13.24 19.15
C THR A 136 4.52 14.48 19.66
N LYS A 137 4.88 15.00 20.86
CA LYS A 137 4.12 16.08 21.47
C LYS A 137 4.38 17.45 20.86
N LYS A 138 5.58 17.68 20.31
CA LYS A 138 5.96 18.92 19.62
C LYS A 138 6.00 18.76 18.09
N SER A 139 5.29 17.77 17.54
CA SER A 139 5.19 17.53 16.08
C SER A 139 6.55 17.55 15.37
N GLY A 140 7.56 16.89 15.96
CA GLY A 140 8.91 16.83 15.42
C GLY A 140 9.83 17.97 15.91
N ASN A 141 9.32 19.02 16.56
CA ASN A 141 10.08 20.18 16.99
C ASN A 141 11.05 20.69 15.92
N GLN A 142 10.49 20.97 14.72
CA GLN A 142 11.21 21.16 13.46
C GLN A 142 12.23 22.31 13.49
N ALA A 143 11.92 23.40 14.15
CA ALA A 143 12.83 24.56 14.23
C ALA A 143 14.16 24.17 14.89
N GLU A 144 14.10 23.54 16.05
CA GLU A 144 15.27 23.08 16.78
C GLU A 144 15.97 21.91 16.04
N PHE A 145 15.19 21.03 15.41
CA PHE A 145 15.72 19.96 14.59
C PHE A 145 16.60 20.52 13.46
N ARG A 146 16.06 21.51 12.70
CA ARG A 146 16.79 22.15 11.62
C ARG A 146 18.11 22.79 12.07
N ILE A 147 18.07 23.58 13.15
CA ILE A 147 19.27 24.25 13.67
C ILE A 147 20.38 23.26 13.97
N ARG A 148 20.04 22.14 14.61
CA ARG A 148 21.02 21.11 14.99
C ARG A 148 21.42 20.24 13.81
N LEU A 149 20.52 19.98 12.88
CA LEU A 149 20.81 19.23 11.67
C LEU A 149 21.81 19.98 10.78
N VAL A 150 21.61 21.28 10.57
CA VAL A 150 22.54 22.14 9.84
C VAL A 150 23.95 22.14 10.50
N LYS A 151 24.01 22.15 11.82
CA LYS A 151 25.32 22.05 12.53
C LYS A 151 25.97 20.68 12.34
N LEU A 152 25.18 19.63 12.13
CA LEU A 152 25.67 18.25 12.04
C LEU A 152 26.13 17.87 10.63
N ILE A 153 25.34 18.22 9.60
CA ILE A 153 25.56 17.79 8.20
C ILE A 153 25.79 18.94 7.21
N GLY A 154 25.70 20.19 7.66
CA GLY A 154 25.85 21.39 6.80
C GLY A 154 24.51 21.87 6.19
N LEU A 155 24.50 23.15 5.79
CA LEU A 155 23.29 23.78 5.23
C LEU A 155 22.94 23.20 3.87
N GLU A 156 23.89 22.99 2.98
CA GLU A 156 23.66 22.44 1.63
C GLU A 156 22.93 21.10 1.70
N ALA A 157 23.44 20.17 2.52
CA ALA A 157 22.82 18.83 2.68
C ALA A 157 21.43 18.85 3.32
N VAL A 158 21.02 19.96 3.94
CA VAL A 158 19.68 20.12 4.52
C VAL A 158 18.71 20.75 3.53
N GLU A 159 19.20 21.53 2.57
CA GLU A 159 18.39 22.22 1.54
C GLU A 159 18.16 21.37 0.28
N GLU A 160 19.01 20.36 0.01
CA GLU A 160 18.79 19.35 -1.04
C GLU A 160 17.57 18.45 -0.71
#